data_6b2cdbadcc6caa0f840077dae9c312c8
#
_entry.id   6b2cdbadcc6caa0f840077dae9c312c8
#
_cell.length_a   1.000
_cell.length_b   1.000
_cell.length_c   1.000
_cell.angle_alpha   90.00
_cell.angle_beta   90.00
_cell.angle_gamma   90.00
#
_symmetry.space_group_name_H-M   'P 1'
#
loop_
_entity.id
_entity.type
_entity.pdbx_description
1 polymer ?
#
loop_
_entity_poly.entity_id
_entity_poly.type
_entity_poly.pdbx_seq_one_letter_code
_entity_poly.pdbx_strand_id
1 'polypeptide(L)'
;MDSKIDHIKDQLKTGLITRREFAHKLMVLGIAGTSAGTLLTWADQTQAAGKRGGRLRAGIAHGSTTDTLDPATYENGYMSKINYAIHNHLGEVDHTGNMAPELAESWDPQNGAKTWVFNLRRGVEFHNGKTLDSDDVIASFQHHMGETKSPAKSLLKQVKSIRKDGKYTVVFELSGGNADFPFVASDYHIAIKQAWDGGKISPNDGLGTGPYVLKDMEMGVRFFGTRNPNYFKSDRGWFNELEMLSIVDPTARSNALTTGEVDVIDRVDLKTAHLLARTSGIKVEETTGTKHYTFPMRTDTSPFDDNNVRLALKHAVNRDEIVEKVLFGHGVVGNDHPIAPSNPFHAATLTQRTYDPDKARFYAKKSRRYQGEAFCG
;
A
#
# COMPACT_ATOMS: atom_id res chain seq x y z
N MET A 1 -13.16 37.85 -9.42
CA MET A 1 -13.42 37.29 -8.07
C MET A 1 -12.49 36.12 -7.80
N ASP A 2 -12.32 35.22 -8.76
CA ASP A 2 -11.48 34.02 -8.64
C ASP A 2 -10.01 34.30 -8.29
N SER A 3 -9.37 35.30 -8.93
CA SER A 3 -7.96 35.63 -8.65
C SER A 3 -7.71 36.12 -7.22
N LYS A 4 -8.72 36.77 -6.59
CA LYS A 4 -8.61 37.18 -5.18
C LYS A 4 -8.77 36.02 -4.22
N ILE A 5 -9.65 35.07 -4.56
CA ILE A 5 -9.83 33.84 -3.78
C ILE A 5 -8.56 32.98 -3.86
N ASP A 6 -7.98 32.84 -5.04
CA ASP A 6 -6.75 32.07 -5.22
C ASP A 6 -5.57 32.70 -4.47
N HIS A 7 -5.46 34.03 -4.46
CA HIS A 7 -4.44 34.70 -3.67
C HIS A 7 -4.60 34.46 -2.15
N ILE A 8 -5.84 34.49 -1.64
CA ILE A 8 -6.12 34.21 -0.22
C ILE A 8 -5.88 32.74 0.11
N LYS A 9 -6.19 31.82 -0.82
CA LYS A 9 -5.84 30.40 -0.71
C LYS A 9 -4.32 30.18 -0.61
N ASP A 10 -3.54 30.87 -1.44
CA ASP A 10 -2.08 30.80 -1.40
C ASP A 10 -1.50 31.37 -0.10
N GLN A 11 -2.06 32.45 0.43
CA GLN A 11 -1.68 32.99 1.75
C GLN A 11 -1.92 31.96 2.87
N LEU A 12 -3.03 31.23 2.83
CA LEU A 12 -3.31 30.15 3.81
C LEU A 12 -2.36 28.96 3.64
N LYS A 13 -2.12 28.51 2.39
CA LYS A 13 -1.17 27.41 2.09
C LYS A 13 0.24 27.72 2.59
N THR A 14 0.67 28.95 2.45
CA THR A 14 2.01 29.39 2.87
C THR A 14 2.11 29.74 4.36
N GLY A 15 0.99 29.64 5.09
CA GLY A 15 0.93 29.97 6.51
C GLY A 15 1.02 31.47 6.82
N LEU A 16 0.84 32.34 5.82
CA LEU A 16 0.83 33.81 5.98
C LEU A 16 -0.44 34.33 6.66
N ILE A 17 -1.52 33.53 6.62
CA ILE A 17 -2.76 33.82 7.33
C ILE A 17 -3.26 32.57 8.04
N THR A 18 -3.98 32.79 9.15
CA THR A 18 -4.66 31.73 9.90
C THR A 18 -6.00 31.38 9.26
N ARG A 19 -6.57 30.20 9.61
CA ARG A 19 -7.91 29.80 9.20
C ARG A 19 -8.99 30.82 9.55
N ARG A 20 -8.87 31.46 10.71
CA ARG A 20 -9.82 32.48 11.15
C ARG A 20 -9.74 33.73 10.25
N GLU A 21 -8.54 34.14 9.89
CA GLU A 21 -8.31 35.24 8.95
C GLU A 21 -8.77 34.88 7.53
N PHE A 22 -8.54 33.61 7.10
CA PHE A 22 -9.06 33.11 5.83
C PHE A 22 -10.59 33.20 5.79
N ALA A 23 -11.27 32.64 6.80
CA ALA A 23 -12.73 32.71 6.91
C ALA A 23 -13.25 34.17 6.93
N HIS A 24 -12.57 35.05 7.67
CA HIS A 24 -12.91 36.48 7.72
C HIS A 24 -12.75 37.18 6.35
N LYS A 25 -11.65 36.89 5.63
CA LYS A 25 -11.41 37.41 4.27
C LYS A 25 -12.45 36.91 3.26
N LEU A 26 -12.92 35.66 3.38
CA LEU A 26 -14.01 35.15 2.54
C LEU A 26 -15.33 35.86 2.82
N MET A 27 -15.65 36.10 4.09
CA MET A 27 -16.86 36.89 4.46
C MET A 27 -16.80 38.30 3.92
N VAL A 28 -15.64 38.97 3.99
CA VAL A 28 -15.43 40.32 3.43
C VAL A 28 -15.61 40.35 1.91
N LEU A 29 -15.31 39.21 1.22
CA LEU A 29 -15.57 39.08 -0.22
C LEU A 29 -17.01 38.68 -0.55
N GLY A 30 -17.91 38.63 0.45
CA GLY A 30 -19.32 38.31 0.27
C GLY A 30 -19.58 36.81 0.00
N ILE A 31 -18.62 35.94 0.29
CA ILE A 31 -18.78 34.49 0.13
C ILE A 31 -19.39 33.91 1.40
N ALA A 32 -20.68 33.63 1.33
CA ALA A 32 -21.46 33.05 2.45
C ALA A 32 -22.19 31.76 2.00
N GLY A 33 -22.63 30.94 2.96
CA GLY A 33 -23.41 29.73 2.70
C GLY A 33 -22.59 28.51 2.29
N THR A 34 -23.13 27.67 1.40
CA THR A 34 -22.52 26.39 0.97
C THR A 34 -21.13 26.55 0.33
N SER A 35 -20.89 27.67 -0.37
CA SER A 35 -19.59 28.00 -0.98
C SER A 35 -18.51 28.31 0.07
N ALA A 36 -18.88 28.92 1.19
CA ALA A 36 -17.95 29.13 2.30
C ALA A 36 -17.64 27.81 3.03
N GLY A 37 -18.61 26.92 3.15
CA GLY A 37 -18.45 25.58 3.72
C GLY A 37 -17.41 24.73 2.97
N THR A 38 -17.50 24.67 1.64
CA THR A 38 -16.53 23.96 0.80
C THR A 38 -15.14 24.55 0.84
N LEU A 39 -15.02 25.87 0.91
CA LEU A 39 -13.71 26.55 1.06
C LEU A 39 -13.13 26.37 2.46
N LEU A 40 -13.95 26.22 3.49
CA LEU A 40 -13.49 25.95 4.86
C LEU A 40 -13.07 24.49 5.04
N THR A 41 -13.75 23.52 4.42
CA THR A 41 -13.29 22.11 4.37
C THR A 41 -11.99 21.97 3.60
N TRP A 42 -11.82 22.72 2.50
CA TRP A 42 -10.56 22.82 1.80
C TRP A 42 -9.44 23.45 2.69
N ALA A 43 -9.78 24.47 3.49
CA ALA A 43 -8.86 25.07 4.44
C ALA A 43 -8.43 24.11 5.56
N ASP A 44 -9.32 23.21 6.02
CA ASP A 44 -9.00 22.15 6.98
C ASP A 44 -7.98 21.16 6.39
N GLN A 45 -8.18 20.74 5.15
CA GLN A 45 -7.24 19.88 4.44
C GLN A 45 -5.87 20.54 4.22
N THR A 46 -5.85 21.87 4.04
CA THR A 46 -4.61 22.64 3.78
C THR A 46 -3.81 22.90 5.05
N GLN A 47 -4.46 23.09 6.20
CA GLN A 47 -3.78 23.26 7.51
C GLN A 47 -3.28 21.93 8.09
N ALA A 48 -3.83 20.80 7.65
CA ALA A 48 -3.28 19.47 7.93
C ALA A 48 -2.00 19.18 7.13
N ALA A 49 -1.61 20.05 6.19
CA ALA A 49 -0.34 19.93 5.50
C ALA A 49 0.80 20.10 6.52
N GLY A 50 1.54 19.00 6.75
CA GLY A 50 2.63 18.95 7.72
C GLY A 50 3.70 20.00 7.45
N LYS A 51 4.40 20.44 8.49
CA LYS A 51 5.57 21.32 8.33
C LYS A 51 6.67 20.54 7.63
N ARG A 52 7.27 21.13 6.60
CA ARG A 52 8.44 20.56 5.96
C ARG A 52 9.67 20.75 6.86
N GLY A 53 10.52 19.72 6.91
CA GLY A 53 11.80 19.80 7.65
C GLY A 53 12.02 18.63 8.60
N GLY A 54 13.13 18.66 9.33
CA GLY A 54 13.48 17.67 10.32
C GLY A 54 13.80 16.27 9.75
N ARG A 55 13.98 15.32 10.65
CA ARG A 55 14.22 13.90 10.37
C ARG A 55 13.04 13.09 10.89
N LEU A 56 12.59 12.10 10.12
CA LEU A 56 11.69 11.04 10.58
C LEU A 56 12.51 9.77 10.79
N ARG A 57 12.44 9.19 11.99
CA ARG A 57 13.04 7.91 12.34
C ARG A 57 11.92 6.88 12.54
N ALA A 58 11.93 5.82 11.74
CA ALA A 58 10.90 4.80 11.77
C ALA A 58 11.46 3.44 12.18
N GLY A 59 10.94 2.85 13.25
CA GLY A 59 11.22 1.46 13.63
C GLY A 59 10.26 0.52 12.93
N ILE A 60 10.77 -0.27 11.99
CA ILE A 60 9.97 -1.13 11.12
C ILE A 60 10.17 -2.58 11.52
N ALA A 61 9.07 -3.32 11.67
CA ALA A 61 9.10 -4.77 11.77
C ALA A 61 9.61 -5.37 10.46
N HIS A 62 10.23 -6.53 10.54
CA HIS A 62 10.86 -7.21 9.42
C HIS A 62 12.20 -6.57 9.01
N GLY A 63 12.76 -7.08 7.95
CA GLY A 63 14.09 -6.81 7.45
C GLY A 63 14.97 -8.05 7.59
N SER A 64 15.80 -8.29 6.59
CA SER A 64 16.74 -9.40 6.53
C SER A 64 18.06 -8.93 5.92
N THR A 65 19.17 -9.46 6.39
CA THR A 65 20.48 -9.24 5.78
C THR A 65 20.59 -9.80 4.35
N THR A 66 19.62 -10.62 3.95
CA THR A 66 19.48 -11.15 2.59
C THR A 66 18.60 -10.28 1.70
N ASP A 67 18.00 -9.19 2.22
CA ASP A 67 17.23 -8.24 1.42
C ASP A 67 18.12 -7.61 0.34
N THR A 68 17.49 -7.22 -0.76
CA THR A 68 18.18 -6.51 -1.86
C THR A 68 17.32 -5.34 -2.33
N LEU A 69 17.88 -4.41 -3.09
CA LEU A 69 17.13 -3.32 -3.72
C LEU A 69 16.46 -3.72 -5.03
N ASP A 70 16.58 -5.00 -5.44
CA ASP A 70 15.91 -5.53 -6.61
C ASP A 70 14.39 -5.67 -6.34
N PRO A 71 13.51 -4.93 -7.04
CA PRO A 71 12.07 -5.03 -6.85
C PRO A 71 11.51 -6.46 -7.05
N ALA A 72 12.19 -7.28 -7.85
CA ALA A 72 11.81 -8.69 -8.04
C ALA A 72 11.95 -9.56 -6.78
N THR A 73 12.55 -9.04 -5.71
CA THR A 73 12.83 -9.78 -4.48
C THR A 73 12.10 -9.24 -3.25
N TYR A 74 11.24 -8.23 -3.40
CA TYR A 74 10.55 -7.61 -2.28
C TYR A 74 9.48 -8.56 -1.69
N GLU A 75 9.74 -9.11 -0.51
CA GLU A 75 8.82 -10.03 0.17
C GLU A 75 8.38 -9.56 1.56
N ASN A 76 8.99 -8.52 2.10
CA ASN A 76 8.71 -8.07 3.46
C ASN A 76 8.35 -6.58 3.54
N GLY A 77 7.71 -6.22 4.67
CA GLY A 77 7.21 -4.86 4.87
C GLY A 77 8.30 -3.79 5.01
N TYR A 78 9.54 -4.15 5.37
CA TYR A 78 10.66 -3.23 5.42
C TYR A 78 11.07 -2.79 4.02
N MET A 79 11.32 -3.76 3.13
CA MET A 79 11.68 -3.47 1.73
C MET A 79 10.55 -2.78 0.97
N SER A 80 9.28 -3.13 1.23
CA SER A 80 8.14 -2.42 0.62
C SER A 80 8.12 -0.93 1.00
N LYS A 81 8.41 -0.58 2.26
CA LYS A 81 8.45 0.83 2.68
C LYS A 81 9.63 1.59 2.08
N ILE A 82 10.79 0.95 1.97
CA ILE A 82 11.95 1.51 1.27
C ILE A 82 11.63 1.73 -0.20
N ASN A 83 10.96 0.77 -0.83
CA ASN A 83 10.50 0.91 -2.21
C ASN A 83 9.67 2.18 -2.41
N TYR A 84 8.62 2.38 -1.60
CA TYR A 84 7.80 3.60 -1.67
C TYR A 84 8.54 4.89 -1.29
N ALA A 85 9.65 4.79 -0.56
CA ALA A 85 10.49 5.94 -0.26
C ALA A 85 11.33 6.38 -1.47
N ILE A 86 11.85 5.44 -2.25
CA ILE A 86 12.80 5.73 -3.34
C ILE A 86 12.24 5.59 -4.76
N HIS A 87 11.10 4.89 -4.93
CA HIS A 87 10.49 4.67 -6.24
C HIS A 87 9.04 5.15 -6.29
N ASN A 88 8.50 5.18 -7.50
CA ASN A 88 7.08 5.33 -7.79
C ASN A 88 6.63 4.25 -8.80
N HIS A 89 5.31 4.13 -8.99
CA HIS A 89 4.65 3.18 -9.88
C HIS A 89 3.87 3.93 -10.95
N LEU A 90 3.25 3.23 -11.90
CA LEU A 90 2.38 3.88 -12.89
C LEU A 90 1.19 4.56 -12.24
N GLY A 91 0.58 3.91 -11.27
CA GLY A 91 -0.47 4.46 -10.43
C GLY A 91 -0.29 4.06 -8.97
N GLU A 92 -1.08 4.62 -8.10
CA GLU A 92 -1.13 4.25 -6.69
C GLU A 92 -2.56 3.93 -6.25
N VAL A 93 -2.71 3.11 -5.23
CA VAL A 93 -4.00 2.88 -4.59
C VAL A 93 -4.15 3.91 -3.47
N ASP A 94 -5.18 4.74 -3.54
CA ASP A 94 -5.44 5.76 -2.53
C ASP A 94 -6.03 5.16 -1.25
N HIS A 95 -6.23 6.00 -0.24
CA HIS A 95 -6.77 5.59 1.07
C HIS A 95 -8.22 5.07 1.01
N THR A 96 -8.93 5.27 -0.10
CA THR A 96 -10.30 4.76 -0.34
C THR A 96 -10.29 3.45 -1.13
N GLY A 97 -9.10 2.97 -1.56
CA GLY A 97 -8.95 1.76 -2.35
C GLY A 97 -9.08 1.96 -3.86
N ASN A 98 -9.15 3.19 -4.33
CA ASN A 98 -9.25 3.51 -5.75
C ASN A 98 -7.87 3.73 -6.37
N MET A 99 -7.78 3.43 -7.68
CA MET A 99 -6.59 3.79 -8.46
C MET A 99 -6.49 5.28 -8.66
N ALA A 100 -5.35 5.85 -8.29
CA ALA A 100 -5.01 7.25 -8.48
C ALA A 100 -3.77 7.39 -9.40
N PRO A 101 -3.70 8.46 -10.22
CA PRO A 101 -2.53 8.75 -11.06
C PRO A 101 -1.25 8.93 -10.26
N GLU A 102 -0.16 8.28 -10.73
CA GLU A 102 1.17 8.49 -10.17
C GLU A 102 2.17 8.89 -11.28
N LEU A 103 3.03 7.98 -11.77
CA LEU A 103 3.90 8.27 -12.93
C LEU A 103 3.12 8.32 -14.24
N ALA A 104 2.02 7.58 -14.35
CA ALA A 104 1.02 7.82 -15.38
C ALA A 104 0.02 8.86 -14.88
N GLU A 105 -0.23 9.89 -15.67
CA GLU A 105 -1.25 10.90 -15.37
C GLU A 105 -2.66 10.47 -15.80
N SER A 106 -2.74 9.48 -16.72
CA SER A 106 -4.00 8.87 -17.16
C SER A 106 -3.74 7.49 -17.79
N TRP A 107 -4.80 6.70 -17.87
CA TRP A 107 -4.83 5.43 -18.61
C TRP A 107 -6.20 5.24 -19.26
N ASP A 108 -6.20 4.58 -20.42
CA ASP A 108 -7.39 4.40 -21.23
C ASP A 108 -7.52 2.95 -21.70
N PRO A 109 -8.63 2.25 -21.35
CA PRO A 109 -8.91 0.92 -21.85
C PRO A 109 -9.46 0.96 -23.26
N GLN A 110 -8.95 0.10 -24.13
CA GLN A 110 -9.41 -0.08 -25.49
C GLN A 110 -9.71 -1.55 -25.77
N ASN A 111 -10.46 -1.83 -26.83
CA ASN A 111 -10.74 -3.19 -27.30
C ASN A 111 -11.30 -4.12 -26.20
N GLY A 112 -12.24 -3.62 -25.38
CA GLY A 112 -12.80 -4.37 -24.25
C GLY A 112 -11.75 -4.66 -23.17
N ALA A 113 -10.92 -3.66 -22.83
CA ALA A 113 -9.83 -3.72 -21.87
C ALA A 113 -8.75 -4.77 -22.20
N LYS A 114 -8.57 -5.10 -23.47
CA LYS A 114 -7.43 -5.91 -23.96
C LYS A 114 -6.21 -5.06 -24.28
N THR A 115 -6.43 -3.80 -24.61
CA THR A 115 -5.37 -2.82 -24.90
C THR A 115 -5.48 -1.72 -23.86
N TRP A 116 -4.36 -1.38 -23.21
CA TRP A 116 -4.29 -0.29 -22.25
C TRP A 116 -3.24 0.72 -22.68
N VAL A 117 -3.64 1.99 -22.75
CA VAL A 117 -2.77 3.11 -23.10
C VAL A 117 -2.50 3.93 -21.84
N PHE A 118 -1.25 3.99 -21.40
CA PHE A 118 -0.82 4.79 -20.26
C PHE A 118 -0.08 6.03 -20.75
N ASN A 119 -0.55 7.21 -20.34
CA ASN A 119 0.11 8.48 -20.63
C ASN A 119 0.96 8.89 -19.43
N LEU A 120 2.26 8.99 -19.65
CA LEU A 120 3.23 9.29 -18.60
C LEU A 120 3.26 10.79 -18.29
N ARG A 121 3.44 11.09 -17.02
CA ARG A 121 3.65 12.44 -16.53
C ARG A 121 4.94 13.02 -17.11
N ARG A 122 4.87 14.22 -17.61
CA ARG A 122 6.04 14.93 -18.16
C ARG A 122 6.82 15.61 -17.05
N GLY A 123 8.14 15.73 -17.21
CA GLY A 123 9.02 16.46 -16.31
C GLY A 123 9.32 15.73 -14.99
N VAL A 124 8.95 14.46 -14.87
CA VAL A 124 9.41 13.63 -13.74
C VAL A 124 10.86 13.25 -13.97
N GLU A 125 11.69 13.41 -12.94
CA GLU A 125 13.11 13.10 -12.98
C GLU A 125 13.45 11.96 -12.01
N PHE A 126 14.33 11.08 -12.43
CA PHE A 126 15.04 10.19 -11.52
C PHE A 126 15.98 10.99 -10.62
N HIS A 127 16.43 10.40 -9.52
CA HIS A 127 17.31 11.06 -8.54
C HIS A 127 18.64 11.56 -9.13
N ASN A 128 19.04 11.08 -10.29
CA ASN A 128 20.22 11.53 -11.04
C ASN A 128 19.94 12.61 -12.10
N GLY A 129 18.68 13.06 -12.22
CA GLY A 129 18.27 14.10 -13.16
C GLY A 129 17.85 13.60 -14.56
N LYS A 130 17.93 12.26 -14.83
CA LYS A 130 17.36 11.73 -16.08
C LYS A 130 15.83 11.86 -16.04
N THR A 131 15.25 12.41 -17.11
CA THR A 131 13.79 12.48 -17.26
C THR A 131 13.20 11.10 -17.54
N LEU A 132 12.11 10.76 -16.85
CA LEU A 132 11.31 9.56 -17.06
C LEU A 132 10.74 9.53 -18.49
N ASP A 133 10.78 8.36 -19.12
CA ASP A 133 10.16 8.10 -20.42
C ASP A 133 9.62 6.67 -20.54
N SER A 134 9.06 6.36 -21.71
CA SER A 134 8.44 5.05 -21.98
C SER A 134 9.42 3.89 -21.98
N ASP A 135 10.70 4.10 -22.27
CA ASP A 135 11.70 3.05 -22.24
C ASP A 135 11.97 2.57 -20.81
N ASP A 136 11.91 3.47 -19.81
CA ASP A 136 12.03 3.14 -18.39
C ASP A 136 10.90 2.21 -17.92
N VAL A 137 9.68 2.53 -18.33
CA VAL A 137 8.51 1.69 -17.99
C VAL A 137 8.64 0.32 -18.64
N ILE A 138 8.97 0.24 -19.92
CA ILE A 138 9.12 -1.02 -20.64
C ILE A 138 10.20 -1.89 -19.99
N ALA A 139 11.37 -1.32 -19.69
CA ALA A 139 12.47 -2.03 -19.05
C ALA A 139 12.10 -2.55 -17.65
N SER A 140 11.36 -1.76 -16.87
CA SER A 140 10.91 -2.15 -15.54
C SER A 140 9.94 -3.33 -15.59
N PHE A 141 8.96 -3.31 -16.48
CA PHE A 141 8.04 -4.45 -16.66
C PHE A 141 8.76 -5.70 -17.17
N GLN A 142 9.66 -5.55 -18.14
CA GLN A 142 10.42 -6.67 -18.70
C GLN A 142 11.28 -7.39 -17.65
N HIS A 143 11.77 -6.68 -16.64
CA HIS A 143 12.51 -7.26 -15.52
C HIS A 143 11.70 -8.31 -14.75
N HIS A 144 10.37 -8.17 -14.71
CA HIS A 144 9.46 -9.09 -14.03
C HIS A 144 8.85 -10.16 -14.96
N MET A 145 9.03 -10.08 -16.29
CA MET A 145 8.34 -10.94 -17.25
C MET A 145 9.17 -12.11 -17.76
N GLY A 146 10.50 -11.98 -17.82
CA GLY A 146 11.40 -12.99 -18.38
C GLY A 146 11.69 -14.18 -17.47
N GLU A 147 12.90 -14.67 -17.51
CA GLU A 147 13.41 -15.65 -16.54
C GLU A 147 13.76 -14.95 -15.23
N THR A 148 12.76 -14.83 -14.36
CA THR A 148 12.84 -14.14 -13.09
C THR A 148 12.13 -14.95 -12.01
N LYS A 149 12.53 -14.76 -10.74
CA LYS A 149 11.84 -15.29 -9.55
C LYS A 149 10.80 -14.29 -9.01
N SER A 150 10.61 -13.17 -9.69
CA SER A 150 9.67 -12.13 -9.24
C SER A 150 8.26 -12.67 -8.99
N PRO A 151 7.66 -12.39 -7.83
CA PRO A 151 6.25 -12.69 -7.56
C PRO A 151 5.30 -12.04 -8.58
N ALA A 152 5.64 -10.86 -9.10
CA ALA A 152 4.86 -10.15 -10.12
C ALA A 152 4.80 -10.90 -11.47
N LYS A 153 5.70 -11.85 -11.73
CA LYS A 153 5.70 -12.66 -12.97
C LYS A 153 4.34 -13.30 -13.24
N SER A 154 3.69 -13.81 -12.21
CA SER A 154 2.39 -14.48 -12.36
C SER A 154 1.29 -13.49 -12.74
N LEU A 155 1.32 -12.26 -12.23
CA LEU A 155 0.38 -11.18 -12.53
C LEU A 155 0.54 -10.71 -13.98
N LEU A 156 1.79 -10.68 -14.47
CA LEU A 156 2.13 -10.20 -15.81
C LEU A 156 1.99 -11.24 -16.92
N LYS A 157 1.64 -12.51 -16.62
CA LYS A 157 1.40 -13.56 -17.65
C LYS A 157 0.33 -13.18 -18.68
N GLN A 158 -0.60 -12.31 -18.32
CA GLN A 158 -1.63 -11.81 -19.22
C GLN A 158 -1.11 -10.81 -20.26
N VAL A 159 0.06 -10.21 -20.04
CA VAL A 159 0.66 -9.22 -20.93
C VAL A 159 1.32 -9.94 -22.11
N LYS A 160 0.82 -9.70 -23.32
CA LYS A 160 1.38 -10.24 -24.57
C LYS A 160 2.53 -9.41 -25.09
N SER A 161 2.37 -8.09 -25.04
CA SER A 161 3.40 -7.15 -25.49
C SER A 161 3.26 -5.82 -24.78
N ILE A 162 4.40 -5.13 -24.69
CA ILE A 162 4.49 -3.75 -24.22
C ILE A 162 5.24 -2.99 -25.32
N ARG A 163 4.68 -1.87 -25.75
CA ARG A 163 5.31 -1.00 -26.75
C ARG A 163 5.19 0.46 -26.38
N LYS A 164 6.11 1.26 -26.84
CA LYS A 164 6.00 2.71 -26.74
C LYS A 164 5.20 3.28 -27.93
N ASP A 165 4.46 4.34 -27.68
CA ASP A 165 3.81 5.17 -28.68
C ASP A 165 4.26 6.62 -28.46
N GLY A 166 5.52 6.89 -28.85
CA GLY A 166 6.24 8.10 -28.50
C GLY A 166 6.94 8.05 -27.15
N LYS A 167 7.45 9.21 -26.71
CA LYS A 167 8.30 9.32 -25.50
C LYS A 167 7.54 9.11 -24.18
N TYR A 168 6.25 9.45 -24.16
CA TYR A 168 5.47 9.51 -22.91
C TYR A 168 4.19 8.67 -22.96
N THR A 169 4.11 7.71 -23.87
CA THR A 169 2.95 6.82 -23.97
C THR A 169 3.41 5.38 -24.06
N VAL A 170 2.86 4.53 -23.20
CA VAL A 170 3.12 3.09 -23.18
C VAL A 170 1.82 2.35 -23.41
N VAL A 171 1.86 1.38 -24.32
CA VAL A 171 0.71 0.57 -24.70
C VAL A 171 0.96 -0.89 -24.31
N PHE A 172 0.03 -1.44 -23.53
CA PHE A 172 0.02 -2.84 -23.14
C PHE A 172 -1.04 -3.59 -23.93
N GLU A 173 -0.67 -4.74 -24.50
CA GLU A 173 -1.60 -5.67 -25.12
C GLU A 173 -1.76 -6.91 -24.23
N LEU A 174 -2.99 -7.23 -23.86
CA LEU A 174 -3.32 -8.34 -22.98
C LEU A 174 -3.87 -9.54 -23.76
N SER A 175 -3.75 -10.72 -23.19
CA SER A 175 -4.30 -11.97 -23.74
C SER A 175 -5.83 -12.04 -23.66
N GLY A 176 -6.43 -11.34 -22.70
CA GLY A 176 -7.87 -11.20 -22.48
C GLY A 176 -8.18 -9.82 -21.92
N GLY A 177 -9.43 -9.39 -21.95
CA GLY A 177 -9.85 -8.13 -21.33
C GLY A 177 -9.71 -8.21 -19.82
N ASN A 178 -9.09 -7.18 -19.22
CA ASN A 178 -8.97 -7.03 -17.77
C ASN A 178 -9.16 -5.56 -17.39
N ALA A 179 -10.32 -5.25 -16.80
CA ALA A 179 -10.66 -3.90 -16.34
C ALA A 179 -9.79 -3.43 -15.16
N ASP A 180 -9.23 -4.38 -14.40
CA ASP A 180 -8.41 -4.11 -13.21
C ASP A 180 -6.90 -4.06 -13.53
N PHE A 181 -6.53 -4.06 -14.81
CA PHE A 181 -5.11 -4.03 -15.20
C PHE A 181 -4.32 -2.85 -14.62
N PRO A 182 -4.87 -1.64 -14.41
CA PRO A 182 -4.15 -0.57 -13.73
C PRO A 182 -3.68 -0.95 -12.32
N PHE A 183 -4.47 -1.71 -11.54
CA PHE A 183 -4.04 -2.25 -10.24
C PHE A 183 -2.88 -3.23 -10.40
N VAL A 184 -2.94 -4.11 -11.40
CA VAL A 184 -1.85 -5.04 -11.72
C VAL A 184 -0.59 -4.28 -12.11
N ALA A 185 -0.71 -3.27 -12.97
CA ALA A 185 0.40 -2.45 -13.45
C ALA A 185 1.03 -1.56 -12.36
N SER A 186 0.36 -1.44 -11.21
CA SER A 186 0.79 -0.64 -10.06
C SER A 186 1.08 -1.51 -8.82
N ASP A 187 1.27 -2.82 -9.00
CA ASP A 187 1.72 -3.71 -7.94
C ASP A 187 3.06 -3.25 -7.38
N TYR A 188 3.24 -3.33 -6.06
CA TYR A 188 4.41 -2.76 -5.37
C TYR A 188 5.76 -3.36 -5.81
N HIS A 189 5.78 -4.52 -6.45
CA HIS A 189 7.00 -5.05 -7.06
C HIS A 189 7.35 -4.32 -8.35
N ILE A 190 6.38 -3.74 -9.06
CA ILE A 190 6.58 -3.13 -10.38
C ILE A 190 6.96 -1.65 -10.22
N ALA A 191 8.02 -1.41 -9.45
CA ALA A 191 8.62 -0.08 -9.32
C ALA A 191 9.24 0.35 -10.64
N ILE A 192 8.99 1.60 -11.05
CA ILE A 192 9.58 2.12 -12.29
C ILE A 192 11.00 2.59 -12.01
N LYS A 193 11.96 1.96 -12.67
CA LYS A 193 13.40 2.21 -12.60
C LYS A 193 13.93 2.73 -13.92
N GLN A 194 15.04 3.43 -13.87
CA GLN A 194 15.71 3.92 -15.06
C GLN A 194 16.16 2.77 -15.96
N ALA A 195 15.85 2.90 -17.26
CA ALA A 195 16.46 2.07 -18.28
C ALA A 195 17.88 2.55 -18.60
N TRP A 196 18.81 1.62 -18.70
CA TRP A 196 20.19 1.83 -19.11
C TRP A 196 20.38 1.34 -20.55
N ASP A 197 21.58 1.50 -21.06
CA ASP A 197 21.99 0.99 -22.37
C ASP A 197 21.63 -0.50 -22.52
N GLY A 198 20.99 -0.83 -23.64
CA GLY A 198 20.45 -2.17 -23.88
C GLY A 198 19.04 -2.40 -23.34
N GLY A 199 18.33 -1.37 -22.84
CA GLY A 199 16.92 -1.43 -22.43
C GLY A 199 16.66 -2.26 -21.19
N LYS A 200 17.65 -2.34 -20.28
CA LYS A 200 17.53 -3.08 -18.99
C LYS A 200 17.65 -2.12 -17.82
N ILE A 201 17.01 -2.45 -16.72
CA ILE A 201 17.21 -1.74 -15.45
C ILE A 201 18.48 -2.24 -14.73
N SER A 202 19.02 -1.39 -13.84
CA SER A 202 20.00 -1.81 -12.82
C SER A 202 19.24 -2.04 -11.50
N PRO A 203 18.94 -3.29 -11.14
CA PRO A 203 17.91 -3.56 -10.11
C PRO A 203 18.36 -3.12 -8.70
N ASN A 204 19.65 -3.09 -8.41
CA ASN A 204 20.19 -2.80 -7.07
C ASN A 204 20.80 -1.39 -6.91
N ASP A 205 20.59 -0.47 -7.84
CA ASP A 205 21.22 0.85 -7.81
C ASP A 205 20.59 1.85 -6.82
N GLY A 206 19.41 1.54 -6.26
CA GLY A 206 18.69 2.45 -5.38
C GLY A 206 18.21 3.74 -6.04
N LEU A 207 18.23 3.78 -7.38
CA LEU A 207 17.88 4.94 -8.18
C LEU A 207 16.39 4.90 -8.53
N GLY A 208 15.65 5.91 -8.15
CA GLY A 208 14.21 6.01 -8.40
C GLY A 208 13.76 7.44 -8.64
N THR A 209 12.44 7.63 -8.68
CA THR A 209 11.76 8.92 -8.83
C THR A 209 11.10 9.39 -7.52
N GLY A 210 11.24 8.62 -6.45
CA GLY A 210 10.51 8.77 -5.20
C GLY A 210 10.88 10.01 -4.37
N PRO A 211 10.16 10.21 -3.25
CA PRO A 211 10.32 11.40 -2.40
C PRO A 211 11.66 11.46 -1.66
N TYR A 212 12.40 10.35 -1.55
CA TYR A 212 13.69 10.30 -0.88
C TYR A 212 14.77 9.68 -1.76
N VAL A 213 15.93 10.33 -1.78
CA VAL A 213 17.15 9.85 -2.43
C VAL A 213 17.92 8.98 -1.45
N LEU A 214 18.19 7.74 -1.81
CA LEU A 214 19.03 6.84 -1.02
C LEU A 214 20.42 7.45 -0.81
N LYS A 215 20.90 7.47 0.43
CA LYS A 215 22.21 7.95 0.83
C LYS A 215 23.06 6.86 1.46
N ASP A 216 22.43 6.01 2.27
CA ASP A 216 23.10 4.92 2.96
C ASP A 216 22.14 3.78 3.22
N MET A 217 22.61 2.54 3.09
CA MET A 217 21.81 1.33 3.27
C MET A 217 22.68 0.20 3.83
N GLU A 218 22.26 -0.29 4.99
CA GLU A 218 22.74 -1.56 5.52
C GLU A 218 21.56 -2.54 5.48
N MET A 219 21.68 -3.59 4.65
CA MET A 219 20.59 -4.52 4.37
C MET A 219 20.09 -5.19 5.63
N GLY A 220 18.78 -5.14 5.85
CA GLY A 220 18.12 -5.70 7.04
C GLY A 220 18.39 -4.96 8.34
N VAL A 221 19.10 -3.84 8.32
CA VAL A 221 19.45 -3.05 9.50
C VAL A 221 18.95 -1.62 9.39
N ARG A 222 19.39 -0.87 8.39
CA ARG A 222 19.17 0.56 8.31
C ARG A 222 19.05 1.05 6.86
N PHE A 223 18.08 1.92 6.64
CA PHE A 223 17.96 2.78 5.45
C PHE A 223 18.09 4.23 5.88
N PHE A 224 18.84 5.03 5.11
CA PHE A 224 18.89 6.48 5.26
C PHE A 224 18.76 7.17 3.91
N GLY A 225 17.81 8.10 3.83
CA GLY A 225 17.55 8.89 2.63
C GLY A 225 17.34 10.35 2.95
N THR A 226 17.69 11.22 1.99
CA THR A 226 17.42 12.66 2.04
C THR A 226 16.28 13.00 1.06
N ARG A 227 15.51 14.02 1.41
CA ARG A 227 14.40 14.46 0.56
C ARG A 227 14.87 14.77 -0.87
N ASN A 228 14.12 14.28 -1.85
CA ASN A 228 14.29 14.63 -3.25
C ASN A 228 13.78 16.07 -3.47
N PRO A 229 14.65 17.04 -3.81
CA PRO A 229 14.23 18.42 -4.03
C PRO A 229 13.33 18.61 -5.25
N ASN A 230 13.45 17.70 -6.25
CA ASN A 230 12.72 17.73 -7.52
C ASN A 230 11.54 16.76 -7.53
N TYR A 231 11.05 16.32 -6.34
CA TYR A 231 9.93 15.39 -6.28
C TYR A 231 8.67 16.03 -6.87
N PHE A 232 8.04 15.35 -7.83
CA PHE A 232 6.93 15.88 -8.61
C PHE A 232 5.61 16.05 -7.83
N LYS A 233 5.44 15.36 -6.68
CA LYS A 233 4.28 15.53 -5.79
C LYS A 233 4.60 16.54 -4.69
N SER A 234 3.69 17.48 -4.44
CA SER A 234 3.85 18.54 -3.43
C SER A 234 3.33 18.15 -2.04
N ASP A 235 2.50 17.10 -1.96
CA ASP A 235 1.78 16.65 -0.77
C ASP A 235 2.50 15.54 0.01
N ARG A 236 3.76 15.26 -0.33
CA ARG A 236 4.57 14.17 0.26
C ARG A 236 6.02 14.60 0.44
N GLY A 237 6.82 13.73 1.09
CA GLY A 237 8.24 14.02 1.36
C GLY A 237 8.41 15.22 2.29
N TRP A 238 7.67 15.23 3.40
CA TRP A 238 7.63 16.35 4.35
C TRP A 238 8.93 16.52 5.12
N PHE A 239 9.60 15.42 5.47
CA PHE A 239 10.86 15.45 6.23
C PHE A 239 12.05 15.67 5.31
N ASN A 240 13.09 16.36 5.80
CA ASN A 240 14.35 16.51 5.07
C ASN A 240 15.13 15.20 5.00
N GLU A 241 14.98 14.37 6.03
CA GLU A 241 15.68 13.10 6.18
C GLU A 241 14.70 12.02 6.62
N LEU A 242 14.86 10.84 6.08
CA LEU A 242 14.13 9.63 6.45
C LEU A 242 15.11 8.55 6.85
N GLU A 243 14.96 8.04 8.07
CA GLU A 243 15.72 6.91 8.56
C GLU A 243 14.75 5.78 8.94
N MET A 244 14.99 4.59 8.42
CA MET A 244 14.20 3.41 8.77
C MET A 244 15.14 2.37 9.38
N LEU A 245 14.83 1.96 10.62
CA LEU A 245 15.56 0.93 11.35
C LEU A 245 14.74 -0.37 11.32
N SER A 246 15.39 -1.47 10.97
CA SER A 246 14.78 -2.79 11.09
C SER A 246 14.85 -3.24 12.55
N ILE A 247 13.72 -3.16 13.25
CA ILE A 247 13.59 -3.60 14.65
C ILE A 247 12.56 -4.72 14.70
N VAL A 248 13.02 -5.96 14.54
CA VAL A 248 12.13 -7.13 14.37
C VAL A 248 11.38 -7.47 15.65
N ASP A 249 12.05 -7.41 16.81
CA ASP A 249 11.42 -7.69 18.10
C ASP A 249 10.40 -6.60 18.47
N PRO A 250 9.14 -6.94 18.76
CA PRO A 250 8.10 -5.97 19.06
C PRO A 250 8.32 -5.20 20.36
N THR A 251 8.99 -5.82 21.36
CA THR A 251 9.29 -5.16 22.62
C THR A 251 10.41 -4.15 22.44
N ALA A 252 11.49 -4.52 21.75
CA ALA A 252 12.57 -3.60 21.40
C ALA A 252 12.04 -2.42 20.58
N ARG A 253 11.15 -2.67 19.62
CA ARG A 253 10.55 -1.63 18.79
C ARG A 253 9.68 -0.66 19.59
N SER A 254 8.87 -1.17 20.53
CA SER A 254 8.08 -0.36 21.45
C SER A 254 8.96 0.47 22.39
N ASN A 255 10.07 -0.11 22.88
CA ASN A 255 11.04 0.59 23.72
C ASN A 255 11.73 1.73 22.94
N ALA A 256 12.16 1.47 21.70
CA ALA A 256 12.76 2.51 20.85
C ALA A 256 11.83 3.72 20.64
N LEU A 257 10.50 3.48 20.52
CA LEU A 257 9.51 4.56 20.46
C LEU A 257 9.40 5.31 21.79
N THR A 258 9.27 4.60 22.90
CA THR A 258 9.07 5.23 24.22
C THR A 258 10.29 6.00 24.72
N THR A 259 11.50 5.58 24.33
CA THR A 259 12.75 6.29 24.65
C THR A 259 13.07 7.42 23.65
N GLY A 260 12.29 7.55 22.57
CA GLY A 260 12.52 8.57 21.55
C GLY A 260 13.70 8.26 20.62
N GLU A 261 14.14 7.02 20.53
CA GLU A 261 15.12 6.57 19.54
C GLU A 261 14.48 6.60 18.13
N VAL A 262 13.21 6.24 18.02
CA VAL A 262 12.40 6.38 16.80
C VAL A 262 11.15 7.22 17.07
N ASP A 263 10.60 7.81 16.02
CA ASP A 263 9.44 8.71 16.07
C ASP A 263 8.13 7.98 15.72
N VAL A 264 8.22 6.86 15.00
CA VAL A 264 7.08 6.03 14.61
C VAL A 264 7.49 4.57 14.53
N ILE A 265 6.57 3.69 14.86
CA ILE A 265 6.73 2.24 14.66
C ILE A 265 5.51 1.66 13.94
N ASP A 266 5.72 0.57 13.24
CA ASP A 266 4.64 -0.25 12.70
C ASP A 266 4.43 -1.51 13.53
N ARG A 267 3.29 -2.21 13.29
CA ARG A 267 2.98 -3.53 13.87
C ARG A 267 3.16 -3.56 15.40
N VAL A 268 2.47 -2.65 16.06
CA VAL A 268 2.40 -2.65 17.53
C VAL A 268 1.90 -4.00 18.03
N ASP A 269 2.52 -4.53 19.09
CA ASP A 269 2.02 -5.74 19.75
C ASP A 269 0.63 -5.48 20.33
N LEU A 270 -0.35 -6.22 19.86
CA LEU A 270 -1.75 -6.05 20.25
C LEU A 270 -1.97 -6.22 21.77
N LYS A 271 -1.15 -7.05 22.43
CA LYS A 271 -1.21 -7.22 23.89
C LYS A 271 -0.88 -5.94 24.65
N THR A 272 0.02 -5.13 24.11
CA THR A 272 0.58 -3.94 24.77
C THR A 272 0.12 -2.63 24.14
N ALA A 273 -0.65 -2.67 23.05
CA ALA A 273 -1.14 -1.48 22.35
C ALA A 273 -1.87 -0.50 23.30
N HIS A 274 -2.69 -1.03 24.22
CA HIS A 274 -3.39 -0.22 25.21
C HIS A 274 -2.47 0.47 26.24
N LEU A 275 -1.28 -0.08 26.50
CA LEU A 275 -0.27 0.53 27.37
C LEU A 275 0.43 1.68 26.64
N LEU A 276 0.81 1.46 25.38
CA LEU A 276 1.38 2.50 24.55
C LEU A 276 0.43 3.69 24.36
N ALA A 277 -0.87 3.41 24.19
CA ALA A 277 -1.90 4.46 24.05
C ALA A 277 -2.05 5.34 25.31
N ARG A 278 -1.62 4.87 26.49
CA ARG A 278 -1.61 5.63 27.74
C ARG A 278 -0.30 6.40 27.97
N THR A 279 0.71 6.15 27.17
CA THR A 279 2.01 6.82 27.31
C THR A 279 1.91 8.24 26.79
N SER A 280 2.31 9.21 27.60
CA SER A 280 2.30 10.63 27.21
C SER A 280 3.14 10.85 25.94
N GLY A 281 2.62 11.60 24.97
CA GLY A 281 3.29 11.91 23.73
C GLY A 281 3.24 10.81 22.65
N ILE A 282 2.63 9.66 22.94
CA ILE A 282 2.44 8.57 21.99
C ILE A 282 0.97 8.48 21.59
N LYS A 283 0.73 8.34 20.29
CA LYS A 283 -0.59 8.06 19.70
C LYS A 283 -0.56 6.70 19.02
N VAL A 284 -1.51 5.83 19.36
CA VAL A 284 -1.75 4.59 18.62
C VAL A 284 -2.83 4.84 17.59
N GLU A 285 -2.48 4.63 16.32
CA GLU A 285 -3.41 4.72 15.20
C GLU A 285 -3.76 3.31 14.71
N GLU A 286 -5.04 3.06 14.56
CA GLU A 286 -5.56 1.81 14.02
C GLU A 286 -6.35 2.09 12.75
N THR A 287 -6.08 1.32 11.71
CA THR A 287 -6.79 1.42 10.44
C THR A 287 -7.30 0.07 10.00
N THR A 288 -8.52 0.02 9.48
CA THR A 288 -9.05 -1.17 8.83
C THR A 288 -8.49 -1.25 7.42
N GLY A 289 -7.84 -2.37 7.10
CA GLY A 289 -7.25 -2.62 5.80
C GLY A 289 -7.71 -3.96 5.21
N THR A 290 -7.02 -4.40 4.17
CA THR A 290 -7.29 -5.68 3.49
C THR A 290 -6.51 -6.86 4.08
N LYS A 291 -5.64 -6.62 5.08
CA LYS A 291 -4.92 -7.69 5.78
C LYS A 291 -5.91 -8.60 6.50
N HIS A 292 -5.78 -9.90 6.31
CA HIS A 292 -6.64 -10.88 6.97
C HIS A 292 -5.83 -12.09 7.45
N TYR A 293 -6.32 -12.73 8.51
CA TYR A 293 -5.83 -14.01 9.01
C TYR A 293 -6.76 -15.11 8.53
N THR A 294 -6.21 -16.18 7.98
CA THR A 294 -6.97 -17.29 7.42
C THR A 294 -6.41 -18.64 7.85
N PHE A 295 -7.26 -19.64 7.83
CA PHE A 295 -6.87 -21.04 7.89
C PHE A 295 -7.07 -21.65 6.49
N PRO A 296 -6.09 -21.54 5.57
CA PRO A 296 -6.25 -22.00 4.21
C PRO A 296 -6.34 -23.52 4.16
N MET A 297 -7.31 -24.04 3.40
CA MET A 297 -7.52 -25.47 3.20
C MET A 297 -7.36 -25.80 1.72
N ARG A 298 -6.35 -26.59 1.38
CA ARG A 298 -6.14 -27.06 0.01
C ARG A 298 -7.22 -28.05 -0.39
N THR A 299 -8.08 -27.66 -1.32
CA THR A 299 -9.23 -28.47 -1.74
C THR A 299 -8.87 -29.65 -2.65
N ASP A 300 -7.64 -29.71 -3.12
CA ASP A 300 -7.05 -30.77 -3.93
C ASP A 300 -6.26 -31.80 -3.12
N THR A 301 -6.23 -31.67 -1.78
CA THR A 301 -5.43 -32.50 -0.90
C THR A 301 -6.27 -32.99 0.29
N SER A 302 -6.18 -34.30 0.59
CA SER A 302 -6.82 -34.89 1.78
C SER A 302 -6.24 -34.25 3.07
N PRO A 303 -7.08 -33.99 4.08
CA PRO A 303 -8.52 -34.27 4.19
C PRO A 303 -9.42 -33.18 3.62
N PHE A 304 -8.86 -32.12 3.08
CA PHE A 304 -9.61 -30.92 2.69
C PHE A 304 -10.26 -31.02 1.30
N ASP A 305 -10.01 -32.10 0.56
CA ASP A 305 -10.77 -32.47 -0.63
C ASP A 305 -12.24 -32.84 -0.29
N ASP A 306 -12.51 -33.26 0.97
CA ASP A 306 -13.88 -33.47 1.46
C ASP A 306 -14.48 -32.15 1.96
N ASN A 307 -15.59 -31.74 1.31
CA ASN A 307 -16.30 -30.52 1.70
C ASN A 307 -16.88 -30.60 3.11
N ASN A 308 -17.24 -31.80 3.61
CA ASN A 308 -17.77 -31.93 4.96
C ASN A 308 -16.69 -31.62 6.02
N VAL A 309 -15.43 -31.99 5.77
CA VAL A 309 -14.31 -31.61 6.64
C VAL A 309 -14.17 -30.10 6.69
N ARG A 310 -14.19 -29.44 5.54
CA ARG A 310 -14.10 -27.97 5.49
C ARG A 310 -15.25 -27.28 6.20
N LEU A 311 -16.49 -27.76 6.02
CA LEU A 311 -17.68 -27.23 6.70
C LEU A 311 -17.62 -27.48 8.22
N ALA A 312 -17.16 -28.65 8.65
CA ALA A 312 -16.96 -28.94 10.06
C ALA A 312 -16.02 -27.91 10.72
N LEU A 313 -14.86 -27.68 10.12
CA LEU A 313 -13.88 -26.70 10.62
C LEU A 313 -14.43 -25.27 10.59
N LYS A 314 -15.14 -24.88 9.52
CA LYS A 314 -15.73 -23.54 9.40
C LYS A 314 -16.76 -23.24 10.49
N HIS A 315 -17.53 -24.25 10.94
CA HIS A 315 -18.48 -24.11 12.05
C HIS A 315 -17.84 -24.31 13.42
N ALA A 316 -16.69 -24.98 13.52
CA ALA A 316 -15.99 -25.20 14.79
C ALA A 316 -15.21 -23.98 15.27
N VAL A 317 -14.89 -23.03 14.41
CA VAL A 317 -14.09 -21.84 14.74
C VAL A 317 -14.99 -20.74 15.27
N ASN A 318 -14.78 -20.37 16.56
CA ASN A 318 -15.40 -19.18 17.16
C ASN A 318 -14.57 -17.94 16.79
N ARG A 319 -14.98 -17.24 15.75
CA ARG A 319 -14.24 -16.09 15.21
C ARG A 319 -14.30 -14.87 16.11
N ASP A 320 -15.43 -14.67 16.79
CA ASP A 320 -15.59 -13.58 17.76
C ASP A 320 -14.62 -13.75 18.94
N GLU A 321 -14.49 -14.97 19.46
CA GLU A 321 -13.53 -15.28 20.50
C GLU A 321 -12.07 -15.12 20.06
N ILE A 322 -11.74 -15.41 18.79
CA ILE A 322 -10.42 -15.14 18.22
C ILE A 322 -10.15 -13.62 18.18
N VAL A 323 -11.11 -12.82 17.72
CA VAL A 323 -10.96 -11.36 17.74
C VAL A 323 -10.77 -10.85 19.15
N GLU A 324 -11.58 -11.31 20.11
CA GLU A 324 -11.51 -10.87 21.49
C GLU A 324 -10.21 -11.31 22.21
N LYS A 325 -9.90 -12.62 22.17
CA LYS A 325 -8.84 -13.20 23.02
C LYS A 325 -7.48 -13.26 22.35
N VAL A 326 -7.44 -13.42 21.03
CA VAL A 326 -6.17 -13.53 20.27
C VAL A 326 -5.75 -12.20 19.69
N LEU A 327 -6.72 -11.44 19.18
CA LEU A 327 -6.46 -10.12 18.60
C LEU A 327 -6.75 -8.97 19.58
N PHE A 328 -7.13 -9.27 20.82
CA PHE A 328 -7.37 -8.28 21.88
C PHE A 328 -8.38 -7.18 21.47
N GLY A 329 -9.37 -7.54 20.66
CA GLY A 329 -10.38 -6.63 20.14
C GLY A 329 -9.94 -5.84 18.89
N HIS A 330 -8.68 -5.99 18.44
CA HIS A 330 -8.15 -5.30 17.27
C HIS A 330 -8.46 -6.09 15.98
N GLY A 331 -9.57 -5.80 15.34
CA GLY A 331 -9.97 -6.42 14.10
C GLY A 331 -11.47 -6.66 14.02
N VAL A 332 -11.89 -7.18 12.88
CA VAL A 332 -13.29 -7.53 12.60
C VAL A 332 -13.39 -8.94 12.05
N VAL A 333 -14.54 -9.59 12.27
CA VAL A 333 -14.78 -10.93 11.71
C VAL A 333 -14.95 -10.83 10.19
N GLY A 334 -14.00 -11.40 9.44
CA GLY A 334 -14.08 -11.51 7.98
C GLY A 334 -14.89 -12.72 7.51
N ASN A 335 -15.12 -13.69 8.41
CA ASN A 335 -15.78 -14.95 8.14
C ASN A 335 -15.09 -15.70 6.98
N ASP A 336 -15.85 -16.19 5.99
CA ASP A 336 -15.31 -16.89 4.83
C ASP A 336 -15.11 -15.97 3.61
N HIS A 337 -15.14 -14.66 3.82
CA HIS A 337 -15.04 -13.66 2.76
C HIS A 337 -13.60 -13.14 2.65
N PRO A 338 -12.90 -13.40 1.54
CA PRO A 338 -11.56 -12.88 1.33
C PRO A 338 -11.55 -11.38 0.98
N ILE A 339 -12.72 -10.82 0.60
CA ILE A 339 -12.88 -9.43 0.19
C ILE A 339 -13.50 -8.65 1.34
N ALA A 340 -12.76 -7.66 1.85
CA ALA A 340 -13.21 -6.85 2.97
C ALA A 340 -14.44 -5.98 2.63
N PRO A 341 -15.28 -5.63 3.62
CA PRO A 341 -16.45 -4.76 3.40
C PRO A 341 -16.12 -3.38 2.81
N SER A 342 -14.90 -2.89 3.02
CA SER A 342 -14.40 -1.64 2.42
C SER A 342 -14.12 -1.73 0.92
N ASN A 343 -14.09 -2.93 0.35
CA ASN A 343 -13.81 -3.14 -1.06
C ASN A 343 -15.12 -3.10 -1.87
N PRO A 344 -15.20 -2.40 -3.01
CA PRO A 344 -16.41 -2.31 -3.83
C PRO A 344 -16.91 -3.66 -4.38
N PHE A 345 -16.05 -4.68 -4.44
CA PHE A 345 -16.41 -6.03 -4.86
C PHE A 345 -16.85 -6.94 -3.69
N HIS A 346 -17.03 -6.38 -2.49
CA HIS A 346 -17.53 -7.15 -1.35
C HIS A 346 -18.96 -7.66 -1.60
N ALA A 347 -19.16 -8.97 -1.48
CA ALA A 347 -20.46 -9.59 -1.65
C ALA A 347 -21.26 -9.60 -0.33
N ALA A 348 -21.85 -8.49 0.03
CA ALA A 348 -22.60 -8.32 1.29
C ALA A 348 -23.77 -9.28 1.46
N THR A 349 -24.27 -9.88 0.37
CA THR A 349 -25.41 -10.81 0.38
C THR A 349 -25.02 -12.25 0.71
N LEU A 350 -23.71 -12.57 0.79
CA LEU A 350 -23.28 -13.90 1.16
C LEU A 350 -23.60 -14.20 2.61
N THR A 351 -24.20 -15.38 2.84
CA THR A 351 -24.56 -15.83 4.19
C THR A 351 -23.34 -15.97 5.08
N GLN A 352 -23.36 -15.28 6.21
CA GLN A 352 -22.30 -15.40 7.22
C GLN A 352 -22.45 -16.73 7.99
N ARG A 353 -21.34 -17.48 8.12
CA ARG A 353 -21.30 -18.66 8.97
C ARG A 353 -21.00 -18.27 10.40
N THR A 354 -21.82 -18.75 11.30
CA THR A 354 -21.63 -18.58 12.73
C THR A 354 -20.92 -19.77 13.35
N TYR A 355 -20.30 -19.57 14.49
CA TYR A 355 -19.83 -20.67 15.35
C TYR A 355 -21.03 -21.55 15.74
N ASP A 356 -20.93 -22.85 15.42
CA ASP A 356 -22.01 -23.81 15.67
C ASP A 356 -21.39 -25.22 15.87
N PRO A 357 -21.08 -25.58 17.15
CA PRO A 357 -20.48 -26.87 17.45
C PRO A 357 -21.32 -28.09 17.04
N ASP A 358 -22.65 -27.94 16.99
CA ASP A 358 -23.52 -29.05 16.60
C ASP A 358 -23.45 -29.30 15.08
N LYS A 359 -23.48 -28.23 14.28
CA LYS A 359 -23.20 -28.36 12.85
C LYS A 359 -21.78 -28.85 12.58
N ALA A 360 -20.80 -28.38 13.35
CA ALA A 360 -19.44 -28.88 13.21
C ALA A 360 -19.37 -30.39 13.43
N ARG A 361 -19.97 -30.90 14.51
CA ARG A 361 -20.08 -32.36 14.77
C ARG A 361 -20.86 -33.10 13.70
N PHE A 362 -21.96 -32.53 13.22
CA PHE A 362 -22.75 -33.11 12.14
C PHE A 362 -21.92 -33.31 10.86
N TYR A 363 -21.23 -32.28 10.41
CA TYR A 363 -20.40 -32.35 9.20
C TYR A 363 -19.16 -33.26 9.40
N ALA A 364 -18.56 -33.21 10.60
CA ALA A 364 -17.46 -34.13 10.91
C ALA A 364 -17.90 -35.59 10.77
N LYS A 365 -19.05 -35.98 11.36
CA LYS A 365 -19.61 -37.34 11.23
C LYS A 365 -19.99 -37.71 9.80
N LYS A 366 -20.36 -36.75 8.98
CA LYS A 366 -20.72 -36.93 7.56
C LYS A 366 -19.48 -37.03 6.66
N SER A 367 -18.31 -36.68 7.13
CA SER A 367 -17.08 -36.77 6.37
C SER A 367 -16.67 -38.22 6.11
N ARG A 368 -16.06 -38.46 4.96
CA ARG A 368 -15.57 -39.80 4.56
C ARG A 368 -14.57 -40.39 5.58
N ARG A 369 -13.79 -39.57 6.27
CA ARG A 369 -12.84 -40.04 7.28
C ARG A 369 -13.48 -40.58 8.56
N TYR A 370 -14.62 -39.99 8.97
CA TYR A 370 -15.32 -40.49 10.17
C TYR A 370 -16.01 -41.82 9.94
N GLN A 371 -16.28 -42.15 8.69
CA GLN A 371 -16.98 -43.39 8.31
C GLN A 371 -16.04 -44.59 8.06
N GLY A 372 -14.74 -44.40 8.02
CA GLY A 372 -13.81 -45.41 7.57
C GLY A 372 -12.53 -45.66 8.36
N GLU A 373 -12.05 -44.75 9.18
CA GLU A 373 -10.81 -44.99 9.93
C GLU A 373 -10.83 -44.26 11.27
N ALA A 374 -10.64 -45.01 12.34
CA ALA A 374 -10.37 -44.44 13.67
C ALA A 374 -9.08 -43.59 13.62
N PHE A 375 -9.11 -42.42 14.20
CA PHE A 375 -7.91 -41.67 14.50
C PHE A 375 -7.02 -42.53 15.40
N CYS A 376 -6.04 -43.19 14.86
CA CYS A 376 -4.97 -43.81 15.62
C CYS A 376 -3.82 -42.81 15.75
N GLY A 377 -3.54 -42.44 17.03
CA GLY A 377 -2.31 -41.84 17.51
C GLY A 377 -2.21 -40.35 17.43
#